data_c581b5f3be621c1db1eaf02ede54ded7
#
_entry.id   c581b5f3be621c1db1eaf02ede54ded7
#
_cell.length_a   1.000
_cell.length_b   1.000
_cell.length_c   1.000
_cell.angle_alpha   90.00
_cell.angle_beta   90.00
_cell.angle_gamma   90.00
#
_symmetry.space_group_name_H-M   'P 1'
#
loop_
_entity.id
_entity.type
_entity.pdbx_description
1 polymer ?
#
loop_
_entity_poly.entity_id
_entity_poly.type
_entity_poly.pdbx_seq_one_letter_code
_entity_poly.pdbx_strand_id
1 'polypeptide(L)'
;LIVDDEEDIRSGMSKGIPWSEWGFTVVGVAENGEEAVFLTEKEKPDVVLSDIRMPKMDGIELMQYLHDNLPEIKIVILSGYNDLEYLNMAIKNQVTEYMLKPTDIDEFEQLFRKIRQNLDEEKNRREELNQLKLAAMQRQALSYETVLNNLLDGYVGDSQEYAWKQELEKEGMDFNACVMVVLDTAPENEDNKDYSYRLKQRIIRYCNSRQMQWVGRFFL
;
A
#
# COMPACT_ATOMS: atom_id res chain seq x y z
N LEU A 1 -18.49 -10.06 1.88
CA LEU A 1 -19.73 -9.48 2.41
C LEU A 1 -20.87 -9.82 1.45
N ILE A 2 -22.04 -10.23 1.97
CA ILE A 2 -23.23 -10.54 1.19
C ILE A 2 -24.32 -9.53 1.54
N VAL A 3 -24.96 -8.94 0.51
CA VAL A 3 -25.95 -7.87 0.66
C VAL A 3 -27.19 -8.22 -0.16
N ASP A 4 -28.31 -8.39 0.51
CA ASP A 4 -29.59 -8.69 -0.12
C ASP A 4 -30.71 -8.35 0.90
N ASP A 5 -31.81 -7.78 0.52
CA ASP A 5 -32.89 -7.40 1.44
C ASP A 5 -33.73 -8.59 1.90
N GLU A 6 -33.72 -9.70 1.16
CA GLU A 6 -34.42 -10.91 1.50
C GLU A 6 -33.61 -11.80 2.47
N GLU A 7 -34.09 -11.99 3.70
CA GLU A 7 -33.40 -12.76 4.75
C GLU A 7 -33.13 -14.22 4.33
N ASP A 8 -34.09 -14.85 3.65
CA ASP A 8 -33.96 -16.23 3.18
C ASP A 8 -32.85 -16.36 2.15
N ILE A 9 -32.72 -15.39 1.23
CA ILE A 9 -31.65 -15.35 0.23
C ILE A 9 -30.30 -15.12 0.90
N ARG A 10 -30.19 -14.12 1.79
CA ARG A 10 -28.97 -13.87 2.57
C ARG A 10 -28.52 -15.11 3.34
N SER A 11 -29.45 -15.77 4.05
CA SER A 11 -29.14 -16.98 4.82
C SER A 11 -28.76 -18.15 3.91
N GLY A 12 -29.46 -18.32 2.80
CA GLY A 12 -29.14 -19.36 1.80
C GLY A 12 -27.75 -19.16 1.21
N MET A 13 -27.41 -17.94 0.76
CA MET A 13 -26.10 -17.63 0.21
C MET A 13 -24.98 -17.73 1.26
N SER A 14 -25.20 -17.27 2.49
CA SER A 14 -24.14 -17.28 3.50
C SER A 14 -23.83 -18.68 4.06
N LYS A 15 -24.83 -19.57 4.15
CA LYS A 15 -24.71 -20.90 4.78
C LYS A 15 -24.78 -22.06 3.81
N GLY A 16 -25.47 -21.88 2.68
CA GLY A 16 -25.73 -22.94 1.69
C GLY A 16 -24.60 -23.09 0.67
N ILE A 17 -23.78 -22.07 0.47
CA ILE A 17 -22.67 -22.10 -0.48
C ILE A 17 -21.39 -22.52 0.26
N PRO A 18 -20.58 -23.45 -0.30
CA PRO A 18 -19.36 -23.94 0.31
C PRO A 18 -18.18 -22.95 0.11
N TRP A 19 -18.32 -21.72 0.60
CA TRP A 19 -17.35 -20.62 0.44
C TRP A 19 -15.91 -21.01 0.78
N SER A 20 -15.73 -21.80 1.86
CA SER A 20 -14.41 -22.26 2.29
C SER A 20 -13.71 -23.16 1.27
N GLU A 21 -14.46 -23.93 0.50
CA GLU A 21 -13.90 -24.77 -0.57
C GLU A 21 -13.42 -23.93 -1.76
N TRP A 22 -14.01 -22.74 -1.94
CA TRP A 22 -13.60 -21.77 -2.96
C TRP A 22 -12.56 -20.77 -2.46
N GLY A 23 -12.13 -20.89 -1.19
CA GLY A 23 -11.11 -20.06 -0.56
C GLY A 23 -11.63 -18.72 -0.05
N PHE A 24 -12.93 -18.62 0.27
CA PHE A 24 -13.56 -17.43 0.85
C PHE A 24 -14.14 -17.70 2.24
N THR A 25 -14.32 -16.62 2.99
CA THR A 25 -15.03 -16.61 4.27
C THR A 25 -16.04 -15.48 4.26
N VAL A 26 -17.28 -15.74 4.63
CA VAL A 26 -18.30 -14.71 4.78
C VAL A 26 -18.04 -13.93 6.08
N VAL A 27 -17.61 -12.67 5.96
CA VAL A 27 -17.28 -11.81 7.10
C VAL A 27 -18.49 -11.04 7.64
N GLY A 28 -19.58 -10.98 6.86
CA GLY A 28 -20.81 -10.33 7.27
C GLY A 28 -21.90 -10.47 6.23
N VAL A 29 -23.12 -10.14 6.67
CA VAL A 29 -24.31 -10.02 5.82
C VAL A 29 -25.00 -8.70 6.11
N ALA A 30 -25.58 -8.05 5.11
CA ALA A 30 -26.28 -6.77 5.23
C ALA A 30 -27.64 -6.83 4.52
N GLU A 31 -28.63 -6.11 5.01
CA GLU A 31 -29.99 -6.05 4.44
C GLU A 31 -30.19 -4.89 3.46
N ASN A 32 -29.23 -3.97 3.36
CA ASN A 32 -29.27 -2.79 2.48
C ASN A 32 -27.88 -2.20 2.30
N GLY A 33 -27.75 -1.27 1.37
CA GLY A 33 -26.47 -0.62 1.05
C GLY A 33 -25.86 0.18 2.19
N GLU A 34 -26.67 0.85 3.04
CA GLU A 34 -26.15 1.62 4.17
C GLU A 34 -25.44 0.71 5.20
N GLU A 35 -26.08 -0.43 5.53
CA GLU A 35 -25.48 -1.41 6.41
C GLU A 35 -24.24 -2.06 5.77
N ALA A 36 -24.30 -2.30 4.46
CA ALA A 36 -23.16 -2.82 3.69
C ALA A 36 -21.96 -1.86 3.74
N VAL A 37 -22.16 -0.56 3.59
CA VAL A 37 -21.09 0.44 3.74
C VAL A 37 -20.46 0.36 5.13
N PHE A 38 -21.26 0.38 6.18
CA PHE A 38 -20.78 0.27 7.56
C PHE A 38 -19.95 -1.00 7.79
N LEU A 39 -20.46 -2.15 7.34
CA LEU A 39 -19.74 -3.42 7.48
C LEU A 39 -18.48 -3.48 6.61
N THR A 40 -18.50 -2.88 5.44
CA THR A 40 -17.34 -2.81 4.55
C THR A 40 -16.19 -2.01 5.16
N GLU A 41 -16.48 -0.87 5.77
CA GLU A 41 -15.47 -0.06 6.47
C GLU A 41 -14.87 -0.79 7.69
N LYS A 42 -15.70 -1.53 8.41
CA LYS A 42 -15.31 -2.26 9.62
C LYS A 42 -14.54 -3.55 9.32
N GLU A 43 -15.06 -4.40 8.46
CA GLU A 43 -14.56 -5.75 8.21
C GLU A 43 -13.58 -5.82 7.02
N LYS A 44 -13.57 -4.79 6.16
CA LYS A 44 -12.69 -4.66 4.98
C LYS A 44 -12.70 -5.91 4.09
N PRO A 45 -13.86 -6.32 3.57
CA PRO A 45 -13.96 -7.51 2.74
C PRO A 45 -13.22 -7.33 1.42
N ASP A 46 -12.65 -8.42 0.89
CA ASP A 46 -12.07 -8.42 -0.46
C ASP A 46 -13.15 -8.38 -1.55
N VAL A 47 -14.35 -8.92 -1.25
CA VAL A 47 -15.46 -9.02 -2.21
C VAL A 47 -16.77 -8.63 -1.54
N VAL A 48 -17.56 -7.84 -2.26
CA VAL A 48 -18.97 -7.53 -1.94
C VAL A 48 -19.86 -8.16 -3.01
N LEU A 49 -20.76 -9.02 -2.58
CA LEU A 49 -21.80 -9.63 -3.40
C LEU A 49 -23.13 -8.97 -3.04
N SER A 50 -23.76 -8.27 -3.98
CA SER A 50 -24.94 -7.46 -3.71
C SER A 50 -26.08 -7.70 -4.68
N ASP A 51 -27.31 -7.73 -4.16
CA ASP A 51 -28.49 -7.52 -4.99
C ASP A 51 -28.56 -6.04 -5.45
N ILE A 52 -29.34 -5.78 -6.49
CA ILE A 52 -29.57 -4.42 -6.99
C ILE A 52 -30.67 -3.73 -6.21
N ARG A 53 -31.82 -4.43 -6.05
CA ARG A 53 -33.00 -3.78 -5.49
C ARG A 53 -33.11 -4.00 -3.99
N MET A 54 -32.73 -2.98 -3.26
CA MET A 54 -32.78 -2.99 -1.80
C MET A 54 -33.32 -1.64 -1.29
N PRO A 55 -33.95 -1.63 -0.08
CA PRO A 55 -34.41 -0.40 0.54
C PRO A 55 -33.26 0.51 0.99
N LYS A 56 -33.54 1.79 1.22
CA LYS A 56 -32.63 2.84 1.70
C LYS A 56 -31.56 3.18 0.64
N MET A 57 -30.49 2.43 0.59
CA MET A 57 -29.44 2.50 -0.42
C MET A 57 -29.50 1.23 -1.26
N ASP A 58 -29.72 1.37 -2.55
CA ASP A 58 -29.76 0.27 -3.49
C ASP A 58 -28.36 -0.24 -3.90
N GLY A 59 -28.31 -1.36 -4.64
CA GLY A 59 -27.04 -1.96 -5.07
C GLY A 59 -26.25 -1.09 -6.04
N ILE A 60 -26.92 -0.20 -6.79
CA ILE A 60 -26.25 0.74 -7.71
C ILE A 60 -25.59 1.87 -6.93
N GLU A 61 -26.27 2.41 -5.94
CA GLU A 61 -25.70 3.44 -5.05
C GLU A 61 -24.55 2.88 -4.23
N LEU A 62 -24.68 1.64 -3.72
CA LEU A 62 -23.60 0.93 -3.03
C LEU A 62 -22.40 0.72 -3.94
N MET A 63 -22.62 0.25 -5.15
CA MET A 63 -21.58 0.05 -6.16
C MET A 63 -20.83 1.35 -6.45
N GLN A 64 -21.55 2.47 -6.64
CA GLN A 64 -20.94 3.78 -6.87
C GLN A 64 -20.09 4.21 -5.68
N TYR A 65 -20.61 4.03 -4.47
CA TYR A 65 -19.88 4.37 -3.24
C TYR A 65 -18.57 3.57 -3.13
N LEU A 66 -18.63 2.25 -3.36
CA LEU A 66 -17.45 1.38 -3.28
C LEU A 66 -16.42 1.73 -4.36
N HIS A 67 -16.86 1.99 -5.59
CA HIS A 67 -15.98 2.41 -6.67
C HIS A 67 -15.21 3.70 -6.33
N ASP A 68 -15.89 4.69 -5.76
CA ASP A 68 -15.31 6.00 -5.49
C ASP A 68 -14.40 6.02 -4.25
N ASN A 69 -14.72 5.21 -3.23
CA ASN A 69 -14.06 5.27 -1.92
C ASN A 69 -13.17 4.06 -1.62
N LEU A 70 -13.45 2.88 -2.17
CA LEU A 70 -12.81 1.60 -1.86
C LEU A 70 -12.56 0.76 -3.13
N PRO A 71 -11.81 1.29 -4.12
CA PRO A 71 -11.67 0.69 -5.45
C PRO A 71 -10.95 -0.67 -5.46
N GLU A 72 -10.31 -1.06 -4.36
CA GLU A 72 -9.68 -2.37 -4.21
C GLU A 72 -10.68 -3.50 -3.99
N ILE A 73 -11.91 -3.19 -3.57
CA ILE A 73 -12.94 -4.19 -3.30
C ILE A 73 -13.54 -4.68 -4.62
N LYS A 74 -13.61 -5.99 -4.79
CA LYS A 74 -14.27 -6.60 -5.93
C LYS A 74 -15.79 -6.59 -5.71
N ILE A 75 -16.54 -6.13 -6.71
CA ILE A 75 -17.99 -6.02 -6.63
C ILE A 75 -18.62 -7.03 -7.58
N VAL A 76 -19.49 -7.87 -7.06
CA VAL A 76 -20.33 -8.81 -7.83
C VAL A 76 -21.78 -8.42 -7.61
N ILE A 77 -22.48 -8.13 -8.71
CA ILE A 77 -23.90 -7.77 -8.67
C ILE A 77 -24.75 -8.98 -9.10
N LEU A 78 -25.72 -9.30 -8.28
CA LEU A 78 -26.77 -10.27 -8.60
C LEU A 78 -28.07 -9.52 -8.93
N SER A 79 -28.64 -9.78 -10.08
CA SER A 79 -29.89 -9.12 -10.53
C SER A 79 -30.91 -10.12 -10.98
N GLY A 80 -32.15 -9.97 -10.52
CA GLY A 80 -33.32 -10.68 -11.07
C GLY A 80 -33.83 -10.10 -12.39
N TYR A 81 -33.26 -9.03 -12.87
CA TYR A 81 -33.76 -8.28 -14.03
C TYR A 81 -32.68 -8.17 -15.10
N ASN A 82 -33.07 -8.55 -16.33
CA ASN A 82 -32.26 -8.32 -17.51
C ASN A 82 -32.50 -6.86 -18.01
N ASP A 83 -32.10 -5.89 -17.18
CA ASP A 83 -32.24 -4.48 -17.49
C ASP A 83 -30.93 -3.93 -18.02
N LEU A 84 -30.93 -3.54 -19.29
CA LEU A 84 -29.74 -2.97 -19.95
C LEU A 84 -29.22 -1.69 -19.29
N GLU A 85 -30.09 -0.99 -18.57
CA GLU A 85 -29.70 0.23 -17.86
C GLU A 85 -28.79 -0.10 -16.67
N TYR A 86 -29.15 -1.10 -15.85
CA TYR A 86 -28.33 -1.58 -14.74
C TYR A 86 -27.01 -2.21 -15.21
N LEU A 87 -27.06 -2.96 -16.30
CA LEU A 87 -25.84 -3.52 -16.90
C LEU A 87 -24.87 -2.39 -17.35
N ASN A 88 -25.40 -1.36 -18.01
CA ASN A 88 -24.59 -0.22 -18.43
C ASN A 88 -24.00 0.56 -17.24
N MET A 89 -24.74 0.72 -16.15
CA MET A 89 -24.25 1.32 -14.91
C MET A 89 -23.16 0.47 -14.27
N ALA A 90 -23.34 -0.86 -14.22
CA ALA A 90 -22.35 -1.78 -13.73
C ALA A 90 -21.03 -1.72 -14.50
N ILE A 91 -21.09 -1.69 -15.84
CA ILE A 91 -19.91 -1.54 -16.71
C ILE A 91 -19.22 -0.18 -16.44
N LYS A 92 -19.98 0.91 -16.35
CA LYS A 92 -19.44 2.24 -16.10
C LYS A 92 -18.70 2.35 -14.77
N ASN A 93 -19.20 1.68 -13.74
CA ASN A 93 -18.61 1.67 -12.41
C ASN A 93 -17.61 0.51 -12.18
N GLN A 94 -17.17 -0.13 -13.25
CA GLN A 94 -16.12 -1.15 -13.25
C GLN A 94 -16.37 -2.29 -12.24
N VAL A 95 -17.64 -2.74 -12.12
CA VAL A 95 -17.92 -3.93 -11.31
C VAL A 95 -17.12 -5.13 -11.82
N THR A 96 -16.76 -6.01 -10.90
CA THR A 96 -15.97 -7.18 -11.24
C THR A 96 -16.78 -8.14 -12.11
N GLU A 97 -18.06 -8.34 -11.77
CA GLU A 97 -18.98 -9.19 -12.52
C GLU A 97 -20.44 -8.80 -12.25
N TYR A 98 -21.29 -9.06 -13.25
CA TYR A 98 -22.74 -8.87 -13.19
C TYR A 98 -23.42 -10.17 -13.58
N MET A 99 -24.23 -10.75 -12.69
CA MET A 99 -24.90 -12.04 -12.91
C MET A 99 -26.42 -11.91 -12.79
N LEU A 100 -27.13 -12.72 -13.59
CA LEU A 100 -28.58 -12.75 -13.56
C LEU A 100 -29.05 -13.91 -12.64
N LYS A 101 -30.02 -13.62 -11.76
CA LYS A 101 -30.75 -14.65 -11.01
C LYS A 101 -31.81 -15.33 -11.93
N PRO A 102 -32.05 -16.62 -11.87
CA PRO A 102 -31.37 -17.62 -11.04
C PRO A 102 -30.01 -18.00 -11.63
N THR A 103 -28.97 -18.03 -10.79
CA THR A 103 -27.62 -18.41 -11.20
C THR A 103 -27.37 -19.88 -10.91
N ASP A 104 -26.75 -20.58 -11.86
CA ASP A 104 -26.26 -21.93 -11.64
C ASP A 104 -25.11 -21.93 -10.63
N ILE A 105 -25.11 -22.89 -9.70
CA ILE A 105 -24.07 -23.00 -8.68
C ILE A 105 -22.69 -23.23 -9.31
N ASP A 106 -22.61 -23.94 -10.41
CA ASP A 106 -21.35 -24.20 -11.11
C ASP A 106 -20.80 -22.93 -11.78
N GLU A 107 -21.66 -22.07 -12.34
CA GLU A 107 -21.29 -20.79 -12.91
C GLU A 107 -20.82 -19.84 -11.80
N PHE A 108 -21.51 -19.87 -10.67
CA PHE A 108 -21.17 -19.07 -9.50
C PHE A 108 -19.80 -19.49 -8.91
N GLU A 109 -19.55 -20.79 -8.80
CA GLU A 109 -18.26 -21.33 -8.38
C GLU A 109 -17.12 -20.89 -9.31
N GLN A 110 -17.30 -21.02 -10.63
CA GLN A 110 -16.30 -20.64 -11.61
C GLN A 110 -15.94 -19.14 -11.48
N LEU A 111 -16.94 -18.29 -11.30
CA LEU A 111 -16.73 -16.86 -11.09
C LEU A 111 -15.89 -16.60 -9.84
N PHE A 112 -16.28 -17.18 -8.68
CA PHE A 112 -15.57 -16.91 -7.44
C PHE A 112 -14.16 -17.49 -7.44
N ARG A 113 -13.92 -18.63 -8.07
CA ARG A 113 -12.57 -19.15 -8.29
C ARG A 113 -11.71 -18.20 -9.12
N LYS A 114 -12.26 -17.59 -10.17
CA LYS A 114 -11.59 -16.57 -10.99
C LYS A 114 -11.28 -15.31 -10.16
N ILE A 115 -12.23 -14.84 -9.37
CA ILE A 115 -12.02 -13.69 -8.48
C ILE A 115 -10.90 -13.99 -7.49
N ARG A 116 -10.89 -15.19 -6.89
CA ARG A 116 -9.84 -15.62 -5.96
C ARG A 116 -8.47 -15.60 -6.61
N GLN A 117 -8.35 -16.14 -7.82
CA GLN A 117 -7.08 -16.10 -8.55
C GLN A 117 -6.61 -14.68 -8.80
N ASN A 118 -7.48 -13.77 -9.24
CA ASN A 118 -7.16 -12.37 -9.47
C ASN A 118 -6.67 -11.67 -8.19
N LEU A 119 -7.34 -11.91 -7.04
CA LEU A 119 -6.94 -11.36 -5.75
C LEU A 119 -5.56 -11.85 -5.31
N ASP A 120 -5.28 -13.15 -5.49
CA ASP A 120 -3.97 -13.72 -5.17
C ASP A 120 -2.86 -13.15 -6.07
N GLU A 121 -3.12 -12.98 -7.38
CA GLU A 121 -2.18 -12.35 -8.31
C GLU A 121 -1.91 -10.88 -7.97
N GLU A 122 -2.95 -10.10 -7.63
CA GLU A 122 -2.82 -8.71 -7.20
C GLU A 122 -2.01 -8.59 -5.91
N LYS A 123 -2.26 -9.47 -4.93
CA LYS A 123 -1.52 -9.53 -3.69
C LYS A 123 -0.04 -9.84 -3.92
N ASN A 124 0.26 -10.87 -4.69
CA ASN A 124 1.64 -11.26 -5.01
C ASN A 124 2.39 -10.12 -5.73
N ARG A 125 1.74 -9.45 -6.68
CA ARG A 125 2.32 -8.30 -7.38
C ARG A 125 2.61 -7.14 -6.43
N ARG A 126 1.71 -6.87 -5.47
CA ARG A 126 1.91 -5.82 -4.46
C ARG A 126 3.09 -6.15 -3.53
N GLU A 127 3.19 -7.40 -3.11
CA GLU A 127 4.30 -7.88 -2.28
C GLU A 127 5.65 -7.79 -3.02
N GLU A 128 5.70 -8.21 -4.28
CA GLU A 128 6.90 -8.10 -5.12
C GLU A 128 7.34 -6.64 -5.30
N LEU A 129 6.41 -5.73 -5.61
CA LEU A 129 6.69 -4.30 -5.70
C LEU A 129 7.22 -3.71 -4.39
N ASN A 130 6.68 -4.13 -3.26
CA ASN A 130 7.16 -3.69 -1.96
C ASN A 130 8.57 -4.20 -1.67
N GLN A 131 8.88 -5.45 -2.01
CA GLN A 131 10.23 -6.00 -1.88
C GLN A 131 11.24 -5.24 -2.75
N LEU A 132 10.87 -4.94 -4.02
CA LEU A 132 11.72 -4.15 -4.92
C LEU A 132 11.96 -2.73 -4.39
N LYS A 133 10.94 -2.07 -3.84
CA LYS A 133 11.08 -0.74 -3.21
C LYS A 133 12.02 -0.80 -2.00
N LEU A 134 11.86 -1.79 -1.13
CA LEU A 134 12.74 -1.97 0.03
C LEU A 134 14.19 -2.23 -0.39
N ALA A 135 14.41 -3.09 -1.38
CA ALA A 135 15.74 -3.36 -1.91
C ALA A 135 16.39 -2.11 -2.54
N ALA A 136 15.62 -1.29 -3.26
CA ALA A 136 16.09 -0.02 -3.81
C ALA A 136 16.48 0.97 -2.69
N MET A 137 15.66 1.11 -1.66
CA MET A 137 15.95 1.96 -0.49
C MET A 137 17.22 1.50 0.25
N GLN A 138 17.40 0.19 0.43
CA GLN A 138 18.60 -0.36 1.06
C GLN A 138 19.87 -0.09 0.24
N ARG A 139 19.80 -0.26 -1.09
CA ARG A 139 20.94 0.08 -1.98
C ARG A 139 21.30 1.57 -1.89
N GLN A 140 20.29 2.42 -1.87
CA GLN A 140 20.49 3.86 -1.74
C GLN A 140 21.15 4.21 -0.40
N ALA A 141 20.68 3.64 0.72
CA ALA A 141 21.25 3.84 2.05
C ALA A 141 22.72 3.39 2.12
N LEU A 142 23.05 2.21 1.56
CA LEU A 142 24.43 1.72 1.49
C LEU A 142 25.33 2.62 0.64
N SER A 143 24.81 3.18 -0.45
CA SER A 143 25.53 4.17 -1.27
C SER A 143 25.86 5.42 -0.48
N TYR A 144 24.89 5.96 0.27
CA TYR A 144 25.10 7.14 1.14
C TYR A 144 26.11 6.86 2.27
N GLU A 145 26.01 5.69 2.91
CA GLU A 145 26.96 5.30 3.95
C GLU A 145 28.39 5.21 3.41
N THR A 146 28.57 4.65 2.23
CA THR A 146 29.89 4.60 1.56
C THR A 146 30.40 5.98 1.23
N VAL A 147 29.57 6.87 0.69
CA VAL A 147 29.93 8.27 0.39
C VAL A 147 30.32 9.02 1.66
N LEU A 148 29.52 8.89 2.74
CA LEU A 148 29.79 9.54 4.02
C LEU A 148 31.09 9.03 4.66
N ASN A 149 31.32 7.73 4.67
CA ASN A 149 32.55 7.15 5.23
C ASN A 149 33.78 7.61 4.45
N ASN A 150 33.72 7.64 3.13
CA ASN A 150 34.81 8.14 2.31
C ASN A 150 35.07 9.66 2.54
N LEU A 151 34.02 10.46 2.73
CA LEU A 151 34.14 11.87 3.11
C LEU A 151 34.82 12.05 4.49
N LEU A 152 34.42 11.22 5.45
CA LEU A 152 34.96 11.25 6.82
C LEU A 152 36.43 10.81 6.86
N ASP A 153 36.81 9.82 6.06
CA ASP A 153 38.20 9.30 5.98
C ASP A 153 39.15 10.25 5.24
N GLY A 154 38.62 11.31 4.63
CA GLY A 154 39.46 12.32 3.94
C GLY A 154 40.12 11.81 2.65
N TYR A 155 39.62 10.73 2.07
CA TYR A 155 40.08 10.15 0.81
C TYR A 155 39.62 10.92 -0.43
N VAL A 156 39.02 12.10 -0.27
CA VAL A 156 38.45 12.88 -1.38
C VAL A 156 39.48 13.85 -1.93
N GLY A 157 40.13 13.50 -3.03
CA GLY A 157 40.83 14.47 -3.85
C GLY A 157 39.83 15.33 -4.65
N ASP A 158 40.22 16.54 -5.01
CA ASP A 158 39.37 17.55 -5.70
C ASP A 158 38.60 17.01 -6.92
N SER A 159 39.19 16.05 -7.64
CA SER A 159 38.55 15.40 -8.80
C SER A 159 37.43 14.42 -8.43
N GLN A 160 37.50 13.79 -7.26
CA GLN A 160 36.49 12.85 -6.78
C GLN A 160 35.32 13.60 -6.15
N GLU A 161 35.55 14.73 -5.50
CA GLU A 161 34.51 15.59 -4.94
C GLU A 161 33.51 16.03 -6.04
N TYR A 162 33.99 16.37 -7.22
CA TYR A 162 33.14 16.78 -8.34
C TYR A 162 32.27 15.62 -8.84
N ALA A 163 32.82 14.42 -8.95
CA ALA A 163 32.09 13.24 -9.38
C ALA A 163 30.98 12.85 -8.39
N TRP A 164 31.26 12.97 -7.10
CA TRP A 164 30.25 12.65 -6.06
C TRP A 164 29.17 13.71 -5.93
N LYS A 165 29.51 14.97 -6.16
CA LYS A 165 28.52 16.05 -6.23
C LYS A 165 27.50 15.77 -7.35
N GLN A 166 27.96 15.37 -8.52
CA GLN A 166 27.09 15.00 -9.63
C GLN A 166 26.22 13.77 -9.32
N GLU A 167 26.76 12.77 -8.62
CA GLU A 167 26.02 11.57 -8.25
C GLU A 167 24.90 11.89 -7.25
N LEU A 168 25.18 12.70 -6.22
CA LEU A 168 24.19 13.16 -5.24
C LEU A 168 23.13 14.06 -5.85
N GLU A 169 23.51 14.94 -6.79
CA GLU A 169 22.56 15.80 -7.52
C GLU A 169 21.63 14.98 -8.43
N LYS A 170 22.11 13.91 -9.07
CA LYS A 170 21.27 12.97 -9.84
C LYS A 170 20.22 12.29 -8.97
N GLU A 171 20.56 12.00 -7.72
CA GLU A 171 19.67 11.40 -6.74
C GLU A 171 18.71 12.43 -6.08
N GLY A 172 18.75 13.69 -6.54
CA GLY A 172 17.87 14.77 -6.06
C GLY A 172 18.30 15.38 -4.72
N MET A 173 19.55 15.15 -4.29
CA MET A 173 20.10 15.77 -3.08
C MET A 173 20.88 17.03 -3.40
N ASP A 174 20.54 18.14 -2.74
CA ASP A 174 21.37 19.35 -2.78
C ASP A 174 22.58 19.17 -1.86
N PHE A 175 23.75 19.04 -2.43
CA PHE A 175 25.02 18.92 -1.70
C PHE A 175 25.27 20.09 -0.74
N ASN A 176 24.73 21.26 -1.04
CA ASN A 176 24.87 22.44 -0.19
C ASN A 176 23.88 22.44 0.99
N ALA A 177 22.82 21.62 0.93
CA ALA A 177 21.81 21.48 1.98
C ALA A 177 21.96 20.21 2.82
N CYS A 178 23.01 19.40 2.62
CA CYS A 178 23.25 18.20 3.41
C CYS A 178 23.55 18.53 4.87
N VAL A 179 22.62 18.25 5.76
CA VAL A 179 22.85 18.21 7.21
C VAL A 179 23.40 16.86 7.56
N MET A 180 24.66 16.78 7.92
CA MET A 180 25.27 15.54 8.38
C MET A 180 24.95 15.35 9.88
N VAL A 181 24.10 14.40 10.22
CA VAL A 181 23.87 13.96 11.59
C VAL A 181 24.73 12.73 11.82
N VAL A 182 25.81 12.88 12.56
CA VAL A 182 26.62 11.76 13.04
C VAL A 182 26.10 11.37 14.42
N LEU A 183 25.43 10.23 14.51
CA LEU A 183 25.05 9.62 15.78
C LEU A 183 26.16 8.67 16.19
N ASP A 184 26.97 9.09 17.16
CA ASP A 184 27.93 8.21 17.80
C ASP A 184 27.21 7.40 18.90
N THR A 185 27.01 6.10 18.65
CA THR A 185 26.40 5.14 19.61
C THR A 185 27.43 4.21 20.22
N ALA A 186 28.72 4.49 20.04
CA ALA A 186 29.77 3.64 20.60
C ALA A 186 29.81 3.73 22.13
N PRO A 187 29.95 2.62 22.85
CA PRO A 187 30.11 2.65 24.30
C PRO A 187 31.39 3.38 24.69
N GLU A 188 31.34 4.12 25.80
CA GLU A 188 32.43 4.94 26.33
C GLU A 188 33.65 4.09 26.76
N ASN A 189 34.50 3.72 25.79
CA ASN A 189 35.84 3.25 26.06
C ASN A 189 36.84 4.38 25.83
N GLU A 190 37.94 4.43 26.60
CA GLU A 190 38.94 5.52 26.53
C GLU A 190 39.55 5.72 25.13
N ASP A 191 39.68 4.67 24.34
CA ASP A 191 40.15 4.71 22.95
C ASP A 191 39.17 5.40 21.99
N ASN A 192 37.89 5.47 22.33
CA ASN A 192 36.86 6.10 21.51
C ASN A 192 36.78 7.62 21.70
N LYS A 193 37.24 8.16 22.83
CA LYS A 193 37.25 9.62 23.05
C LYS A 193 38.15 10.35 22.07
N ASP A 194 39.28 9.75 21.72
CA ASP A 194 40.23 10.33 20.79
C ASP A 194 39.74 10.27 19.33
N TYR A 195 39.00 9.21 18.98
CA TYR A 195 38.33 9.06 17.68
C TYR A 195 37.19 10.08 17.52
N SER A 196 36.30 10.16 18.52
CA SER A 196 35.17 11.10 18.55
C SER A 196 35.64 12.56 18.48
N TYR A 197 36.73 12.91 19.21
CA TYR A 197 37.33 14.25 19.16
C TYR A 197 37.91 14.55 17.77
N ARG A 198 38.64 13.61 17.15
CA ARG A 198 39.23 13.78 15.82
C ARG A 198 38.15 13.90 14.74
N LEU A 199 37.11 13.11 14.82
CA LEU A 199 35.96 13.19 13.94
C LEU A 199 35.26 14.57 14.05
N LYS A 200 35.01 15.04 15.29
CA LYS A 200 34.44 16.36 15.54
C LYS A 200 35.30 17.47 14.94
N GLN A 201 36.60 17.43 15.11
CA GLN A 201 37.54 18.46 14.54
C GLN A 201 37.56 18.42 13.00
N ARG A 202 37.41 17.26 12.39
CA ARG A 202 37.32 17.12 10.92
C ARG A 202 36.02 17.70 10.40
N ILE A 203 34.87 17.38 11.03
CA ILE A 203 33.56 17.93 10.66
C ILE A 203 33.56 19.46 10.77
N ILE A 204 34.04 20.02 11.90
CA ILE A 204 34.13 21.48 12.10
C ILE A 204 35.01 22.12 11.02
N ARG A 205 36.14 21.50 10.71
CA ARG A 205 37.09 22.03 9.71
C ARG A 205 36.46 22.00 8.31
N TYR A 206 35.73 20.97 7.96
CA TYR A 206 34.99 20.85 6.71
C TYR A 206 33.89 21.90 6.59
N CYS A 207 33.03 22.03 7.61
CA CYS A 207 31.96 23.02 7.64
C CYS A 207 32.52 24.47 7.56
N ASN A 208 33.59 24.76 8.25
CA ASN A 208 34.24 26.10 8.21
C ASN A 208 34.87 26.40 6.85
N SER A 209 35.45 25.39 6.17
CA SER A 209 36.05 25.59 4.84
C SER A 209 35.01 25.87 3.75
N ARG A 210 33.75 25.55 3.98
CA ARG A 210 32.63 25.72 3.05
C ARG A 210 31.64 26.83 3.43
N GLN A 211 31.97 27.67 4.44
CA GLN A 211 31.07 28.73 4.95
C GLN A 211 29.67 28.25 5.37
N MET A 212 29.52 27.00 5.78
CA MET A 212 28.26 26.45 6.24
C MET A 212 27.94 26.96 7.64
N GLN A 213 26.72 27.48 7.84
CA GLN A 213 26.25 27.88 9.18
C GLN A 213 25.93 26.64 10.02
N TRP A 214 26.55 26.55 11.18
CA TRP A 214 26.31 25.49 12.17
C TRP A 214 25.05 25.75 12.97
N VAL A 215 24.08 24.84 12.93
CA VAL A 215 22.93 24.83 13.83
C VAL A 215 22.88 23.45 14.47
N GLY A 216 23.57 23.25 15.59
CA GLY A 216 23.51 22.01 16.33
C GLY A 216 24.16 22.10 17.72
N ARG A 217 23.56 21.40 18.71
CA ARG A 217 24.15 21.17 20.03
C ARG A 217 24.75 19.76 20.06
N PHE A 218 26.03 19.66 20.42
CA PHE A 218 26.60 18.38 20.83
C PHE A 218 26.19 18.15 22.28
N PHE A 219 25.57 17.00 22.56
CA PHE A 219 25.48 16.48 23.90
C PHE A 219 26.73 15.61 24.16
N LEU A 220 27.45 15.95 25.19
CA LEU A 220 28.52 15.16 25.77
C LEU A 220 27.91 14.11 26.70
#